data_35632343ec5d61fa731b7cb00794df36
#
_entry.id   35632343ec5d61fa731b7cb00794df36
#
_cell.length_a   1.000
_cell.length_b   1.000
_cell.length_c   1.000
_cell.angle_alpha   90.00
_cell.angle_beta   90.00
_cell.angle_gamma   90.00
#
_symmetry.space_group_name_H-M   'P 1'
#
loop_
_entity.id
_entity.type
_entity.pdbx_description
1 polymer ?
#
loop_
_entity_poly.entity_id
_entity_poly.type
_entity_poly.pdbx_seq_one_letter_code
_entity_poly.pdbx_strand_id
1 'polypeptide(L)'
;IERKEAAAREERRALGVDDALADIIKASRADGGTKLRVLMRPASSPTVVRLRDSLKDNGLQHVRVHAYAPVSDANVREGAKVSFGQAVTPIYDLQRSRVTLSVDCDFLLTEPGSVRNARSFARGRKLMAPADPMNRLYVVEPGSTVTGGNADHRLRLPARDADAYLRALASELGANGIELGALKAAVAGPKPANIPDKWIKVVAKDLVANKGKCLVIAGRRQPSHVHALVNALNTALDNVGVTVSYAPVVDTSDISDLKTLCDDMDAGKVESLLIIGGNPVYDAPGDLAFAGKLAKVKNTLHVSGHFDETSEKCTWHCPMPHELESWGDGRALDGTWSIRQPMIAPLHGGRNEF
;
A
#
# COMPACT_ATOMS: atom_id res chain seq x y z
N ILE A 1 11.98 15.52 -24.03
CA ILE A 1 12.76 14.30 -23.75
C ILE A 1 14.21 14.57 -24.07
N GLU A 2 15.08 14.26 -23.15
CA GLU A 2 16.54 14.37 -23.34
C GLU A 2 17.12 12.93 -23.38
N ARG A 3 17.92 12.65 -24.38
CA ARG A 3 18.73 11.45 -24.49
C ARG A 3 20.09 11.68 -23.86
N LYS A 4 20.54 10.81 -22.98
CA LYS A 4 21.92 10.71 -22.53
C LYS A 4 22.66 9.74 -23.43
N GLU A 5 23.68 10.21 -24.15
CA GLU A 5 24.63 9.33 -24.82
C GLU A 5 25.73 8.92 -23.81
N ALA A 6 26.06 7.63 -23.80
CA ALA A 6 26.88 7.00 -22.76
C ALA A 6 28.35 7.47 -22.74
N ALA A 7 28.82 8.27 -23.69
CA ALA A 7 30.23 8.59 -23.83
C ALA A 7 30.60 10.07 -23.62
N ALA A 8 29.65 10.98 -23.49
CA ALA A 8 29.98 12.37 -23.30
C ALA A 8 28.87 13.16 -22.65
N ARG A 9 29.20 14.04 -21.75
CA ARG A 9 28.37 15.14 -21.29
C ARG A 9 28.00 16.12 -22.41
N GLU A 10 28.11 15.73 -23.66
CA GLU A 10 27.98 16.57 -24.82
C GLU A 10 26.67 16.29 -25.54
N GLU A 11 25.94 17.35 -25.76
CA GLU A 11 24.72 17.48 -26.53
C GLU A 11 23.55 16.57 -26.13
N ARG A 12 22.75 17.08 -25.24
CA ARG A 12 21.40 16.59 -25.02
C ARG A 12 20.57 16.82 -26.27
N ARG A 13 20.32 15.77 -27.02
CA ARG A 13 19.45 15.81 -28.18
C ARG A 13 18.01 15.71 -27.73
N ALA A 14 17.23 16.77 -27.89
CA ALA A 14 15.79 16.72 -27.71
C ALA A 14 15.19 15.89 -28.88
N LEU A 15 14.73 14.71 -28.57
CA LEU A 15 13.87 13.90 -29.46
C LEU A 15 12.43 13.96 -28.97
N GLY A 16 11.49 13.81 -29.89
CA GLY A 16 10.08 13.64 -29.51
C GLY A 16 9.89 12.39 -28.64
N VAL A 17 9.02 12.48 -27.63
CA VAL A 17 8.63 11.31 -26.80
C VAL A 17 8.18 10.16 -27.67
N ASP A 18 7.41 10.51 -28.68
CA ASP A 18 6.78 9.56 -29.58
C ASP A 18 7.81 8.75 -30.36
N ASP A 19 8.94 9.34 -30.73
CA ASP A 19 10.03 8.65 -31.45
C ASP A 19 10.73 7.64 -30.54
N ALA A 20 11.07 8.03 -29.30
CA ALA A 20 11.72 7.14 -28.34
C ALA A 20 10.84 5.95 -27.95
N LEU A 21 9.54 6.20 -27.72
CA LEU A 21 8.57 5.15 -27.45
C LEU A 21 8.34 4.26 -28.66
N ALA A 22 8.24 4.83 -29.86
CA ALA A 22 8.05 4.07 -31.08
C ALA A 22 9.21 3.10 -31.34
N ASP A 23 10.45 3.50 -31.10
CA ASP A 23 11.62 2.63 -31.24
C ASP A 23 11.59 1.46 -30.24
N ILE A 24 11.27 1.74 -28.97
CA ILE A 24 11.16 0.71 -27.93
C ILE A 24 10.03 -0.28 -28.28
N ILE A 25 8.86 0.22 -28.65
CA ILE A 25 7.68 -0.61 -28.99
C ILE A 25 7.96 -1.43 -30.25
N LYS A 26 8.54 -0.84 -31.28
CA LYS A 26 8.89 -1.53 -32.52
C LYS A 26 9.87 -2.68 -32.29
N ALA A 27 10.90 -2.44 -31.49
CA ALA A 27 11.86 -3.48 -31.11
C ALA A 27 11.19 -4.60 -30.30
N SER A 28 10.30 -4.22 -29.36
CA SER A 28 9.62 -5.19 -28.48
C SER A 28 8.53 -6.01 -29.18
N ARG A 29 7.88 -5.48 -30.22
CA ARG A 29 6.87 -6.22 -30.99
C ARG A 29 7.44 -7.41 -31.74
N ALA A 30 8.73 -7.38 -32.09
CA ALA A 30 9.38 -8.47 -32.81
C ALA A 30 9.36 -9.81 -32.05
N ASP A 31 9.35 -9.77 -30.71
CA ASP A 31 9.32 -10.94 -29.83
C ASP A 31 8.06 -11.00 -28.94
N GLY A 32 7.03 -10.21 -29.27
CA GLY A 32 5.80 -10.13 -28.49
C GLY A 32 5.98 -9.50 -27.10
N GLY A 33 7.03 -8.73 -26.89
CA GLY A 33 7.34 -8.07 -25.61
C GLY A 33 8.02 -8.98 -24.60
N THR A 34 8.59 -10.11 -25.01
CA THR A 34 9.25 -11.07 -24.10
C THR A 34 10.36 -10.42 -23.28
N LYS A 35 11.10 -9.49 -23.89
CA LYS A 35 12.21 -8.75 -23.25
C LYS A 35 11.84 -7.34 -22.77
N LEU A 36 10.57 -6.96 -22.88
CA LEU A 36 10.07 -5.68 -22.37
C LEU A 36 9.55 -5.86 -20.94
N ARG A 37 9.93 -4.95 -20.07
CA ARG A 37 9.39 -4.82 -18.72
C ARG A 37 8.84 -3.41 -18.50
N VAL A 38 7.80 -3.33 -17.72
CA VAL A 38 7.23 -2.07 -17.24
C VAL A 38 7.28 -2.07 -15.72
N LEU A 39 7.91 -1.09 -15.10
CA LEU A 39 7.88 -0.85 -13.68
C LEU A 39 7.03 0.38 -13.40
N MET A 40 6.04 0.26 -12.54
CA MET A 40 5.15 1.36 -12.17
C MET A 40 4.85 1.37 -10.68
N ARG A 41 4.30 2.47 -10.19
CA ARG A 41 3.70 2.48 -8.85
C ARG A 41 2.42 1.66 -8.84
N PRO A 42 2.05 1.04 -7.69
CA PRO A 42 0.73 0.44 -7.55
C PRO A 42 -0.36 1.47 -7.88
N ALA A 43 -1.22 1.16 -8.82
CA ALA A 43 -2.29 2.05 -9.27
C ALA A 43 -3.66 1.53 -8.86
N SER A 44 -4.55 2.46 -8.47
CA SER A 44 -5.98 2.18 -8.26
C SER A 44 -6.85 2.63 -9.44
N SER A 45 -6.22 3.07 -10.54
CA SER A 45 -6.89 3.58 -11.74
C SER A 45 -7.44 2.43 -12.59
N PRO A 46 -8.76 2.34 -12.81
CA PRO A 46 -9.33 1.39 -13.76
C PRO A 46 -8.84 1.58 -15.20
N THR A 47 -8.54 2.84 -15.58
CA THR A 47 -7.99 3.13 -16.91
C THR A 47 -6.59 2.56 -17.08
N VAL A 48 -5.70 2.71 -16.08
CA VAL A 48 -4.35 2.11 -16.12
C VAL A 48 -4.44 0.59 -16.22
N VAL A 49 -5.35 -0.05 -15.46
CA VAL A 49 -5.57 -1.50 -15.54
C VAL A 49 -6.00 -1.90 -16.94
N ARG A 50 -6.98 -1.23 -17.53
CA ARG A 50 -7.45 -1.49 -18.89
C ARG A 50 -6.35 -1.30 -19.94
N LEU A 51 -5.54 -0.24 -19.82
CA LEU A 51 -4.43 0.02 -20.76
C LEU A 51 -3.35 -1.08 -20.64
N ARG A 52 -2.99 -1.47 -19.42
CA ARG A 52 -2.08 -2.59 -19.17
C ARG A 52 -2.58 -3.86 -19.87
N ASP A 53 -3.84 -4.20 -19.69
CA ASP A 53 -4.41 -5.41 -20.27
C ASP A 53 -4.46 -5.34 -21.81
N SER A 54 -4.70 -4.13 -22.37
CA SER A 54 -4.69 -3.91 -23.81
C SER A 54 -3.31 -4.07 -24.48
N LEU A 55 -2.21 -4.05 -23.72
CA LEU A 55 -0.88 -4.35 -24.27
C LEU A 55 -0.84 -5.72 -24.93
N LYS A 56 -1.51 -6.70 -24.35
CA LYS A 56 -1.59 -8.09 -24.87
C LYS A 56 -2.27 -8.13 -26.24
N ASP A 57 -3.30 -7.34 -26.44
CA ASP A 57 -4.07 -7.27 -27.68
C ASP A 57 -3.31 -6.50 -28.79
N ASN A 58 -2.32 -5.71 -28.41
CA ASN A 58 -1.54 -4.85 -29.30
C ASN A 58 -0.16 -5.42 -29.67
N GLY A 59 0.01 -6.75 -29.63
CA GLY A 59 1.23 -7.41 -30.04
C GLY A 59 2.34 -7.43 -28.98
N LEU A 60 1.99 -7.20 -27.71
CA LEU A 60 2.89 -7.26 -26.56
C LEU A 60 2.40 -8.27 -25.51
N GLN A 61 1.96 -9.44 -25.97
CA GLN A 61 1.32 -10.48 -25.16
C GLN A 61 2.22 -11.06 -24.05
N HIS A 62 3.53 -10.91 -24.16
CA HIS A 62 4.51 -11.42 -23.20
C HIS A 62 5.15 -10.34 -22.33
N VAL A 63 4.69 -9.08 -22.45
CA VAL A 63 5.17 -8.01 -21.58
C VAL A 63 4.86 -8.33 -20.11
N ARG A 64 5.82 -8.06 -19.21
CA ARG A 64 5.59 -8.18 -17.78
C ARG A 64 5.56 -6.82 -17.14
N VAL A 65 4.53 -6.61 -16.33
CA VAL A 65 4.37 -5.41 -15.52
C VAL A 65 4.78 -5.72 -14.08
N HIS A 66 5.56 -4.83 -13.50
CA HIS A 66 6.01 -4.88 -12.12
C HIS A 66 5.51 -3.65 -11.39
N ALA A 67 5.13 -3.81 -10.12
CA ALA A 67 4.75 -2.69 -9.28
C ALA A 67 5.65 -2.60 -8.05
N TYR A 68 6.05 -1.38 -7.73
CA TYR A 68 6.83 -1.09 -6.53
C TYR A 68 6.45 0.24 -5.91
N ALA A 69 6.36 0.23 -4.60
CA ALA A 69 6.37 1.41 -3.75
C ALA A 69 7.08 1.07 -2.44
N PRO A 70 7.95 1.95 -1.90
CA PRO A 70 8.71 1.70 -0.67
C PRO A 70 7.80 1.54 0.55
N VAL A 71 6.61 2.14 0.51
CA VAL A 71 5.54 1.96 1.49
C VAL A 71 4.29 1.49 0.76
N SER A 72 3.82 0.30 1.10
CA SER A 72 2.69 -0.34 0.41
C SER A 72 1.76 -1.07 1.38
N ASP A 73 0.60 -1.48 0.88
CA ASP A 73 -0.38 -2.28 1.63
C ASP A 73 -0.19 -3.79 1.39
N ALA A 74 1.00 -4.22 0.91
CA ALA A 74 1.27 -5.62 0.60
C ALA A 74 1.03 -6.53 1.81
N ASN A 75 1.52 -6.14 2.99
CA ASN A 75 1.32 -6.92 4.22
C ASN A 75 -0.15 -7.06 4.60
N VAL A 76 -0.96 -6.00 4.43
CA VAL A 76 -2.41 -6.02 4.68
C VAL A 76 -3.09 -7.02 3.76
N ARG A 77 -2.74 -6.99 2.46
CA ARG A 77 -3.30 -7.89 1.43
C ARG A 77 -2.90 -9.34 1.65
N GLU A 78 -1.64 -9.61 1.97
CA GLU A 78 -1.17 -10.97 2.27
C GLU A 78 -1.82 -11.51 3.56
N GLY A 79 -1.97 -10.67 4.60
CA GLY A 79 -2.72 -11.04 5.80
C GLY A 79 -4.19 -11.35 5.50
N ALA A 80 -4.82 -10.60 4.59
CA ALA A 80 -6.18 -10.87 4.15
C ALA A 80 -6.30 -12.18 3.35
N LYS A 81 -5.33 -12.49 2.48
CA LYS A 81 -5.29 -13.80 1.78
C LYS A 81 -5.22 -14.97 2.76
N VAL A 82 -4.41 -14.85 3.83
CA VAL A 82 -4.33 -15.87 4.88
C VAL A 82 -5.68 -16.03 5.59
N SER A 83 -6.39 -14.91 5.86
CA SER A 83 -7.65 -14.95 6.62
C SER A 83 -8.87 -15.35 5.79
N PHE A 84 -8.93 -14.91 4.52
CA PHE A 84 -10.14 -14.97 3.68
C PHE A 84 -9.94 -15.68 2.35
N GLY A 85 -8.74 -16.20 2.06
CA GLY A 85 -8.40 -16.83 0.78
C GLY A 85 -8.25 -15.86 -0.40
N GLN A 86 -8.46 -14.55 -0.19
CA GLN A 86 -8.37 -13.53 -1.22
C GLN A 86 -7.83 -12.21 -0.68
N ALA A 87 -7.22 -11.40 -1.55
CA ALA A 87 -6.77 -10.07 -1.21
C ALA A 87 -7.97 -9.11 -1.09
N VAL A 88 -8.15 -8.54 0.09
CA VAL A 88 -9.17 -7.53 0.37
C VAL A 88 -8.58 -6.40 1.20
N THR A 89 -9.21 -5.23 1.12
CA THR A 89 -8.83 -4.05 1.91
C THR A 89 -9.85 -3.83 3.01
N PRO A 90 -9.43 -3.66 4.28
CA PRO A 90 -10.34 -3.34 5.36
C PRO A 90 -10.86 -1.90 5.25
N ILE A 91 -12.14 -1.73 5.52
CA ILE A 91 -12.84 -0.45 5.57
C ILE A 91 -13.45 -0.32 6.96
N TYR A 92 -13.00 0.70 7.71
CA TYR A 92 -13.41 0.90 9.09
C TYR A 92 -14.60 1.85 9.21
N ASP A 93 -15.56 1.50 10.05
CA ASP A 93 -16.63 2.38 10.52
C ASP A 93 -16.39 2.77 11.98
N LEU A 94 -15.55 3.78 12.17
CA LEU A 94 -15.16 4.28 13.49
C LEU A 94 -16.31 5.00 14.22
N GLN A 95 -17.32 5.48 13.49
CA GLN A 95 -18.51 6.07 14.08
C GLN A 95 -19.33 5.02 14.86
N ARG A 96 -19.37 3.78 14.35
CA ARG A 96 -20.09 2.66 15.00
C ARG A 96 -19.26 1.99 16.09
N SER A 97 -17.94 2.19 16.11
CA SER A 97 -17.05 1.59 17.10
C SER A 97 -17.17 2.29 18.44
N ARG A 98 -17.56 1.57 19.48
CA ARG A 98 -17.58 2.05 20.88
C ARG A 98 -16.22 1.97 21.52
N VAL A 99 -15.42 0.96 21.17
CA VAL A 99 -14.06 0.77 21.65
C VAL A 99 -13.20 0.42 20.46
N THR A 100 -12.19 1.24 20.21
CA THR A 100 -11.20 0.98 19.16
C THR A 100 -9.84 0.73 19.79
N LEU A 101 -9.20 -0.38 19.41
CA LEU A 101 -7.80 -0.66 19.71
C LEU A 101 -6.97 -0.47 18.44
N SER A 102 -6.08 0.50 18.44
CA SER A 102 -5.13 0.78 17.37
C SER A 102 -3.73 0.31 17.77
N VAL A 103 -3.12 -0.57 16.97
CA VAL A 103 -1.79 -1.12 17.22
C VAL A 103 -0.86 -0.68 16.09
N ASP A 104 0.10 0.18 16.42
CA ASP A 104 1.07 0.79 15.48
C ASP A 104 0.40 1.37 14.22
N CYS A 105 -0.79 1.97 14.39
CA CYS A 105 -1.65 2.40 13.31
C CYS A 105 -2.09 3.86 13.48
N ASP A 106 -1.54 4.75 12.68
CA ASP A 106 -1.95 6.16 12.66
C ASP A 106 -3.08 6.39 11.65
N PHE A 107 -4.25 5.81 11.93
CA PHE A 107 -5.41 5.86 11.05
C PHE A 107 -6.00 7.26 10.87
N LEU A 108 -5.63 8.23 11.71
CA LEU A 108 -6.07 9.62 11.57
C LEU A 108 -5.22 10.43 10.59
N LEU A 109 -3.98 9.99 10.26
CA LEU A 109 -3.08 10.75 9.39
C LEU A 109 -2.41 9.91 8.29
N THR A 110 -1.61 8.90 8.65
CA THR A 110 -0.68 8.26 7.70
C THR A 110 -1.21 7.01 7.01
N GLU A 111 -2.28 6.41 7.52
CA GLU A 111 -2.88 5.22 6.92
C GLU A 111 -3.82 5.56 5.76
N PRO A 112 -4.01 4.64 4.79
CA PRO A 112 -4.97 4.84 3.71
C PRO A 112 -6.37 5.15 4.23
N GLY A 113 -7.04 6.10 3.58
CA GLY A 113 -8.38 6.52 3.99
C GLY A 113 -8.43 7.40 5.24
N SER A 114 -7.31 7.98 5.68
CA SER A 114 -7.20 8.79 6.90
C SER A 114 -8.25 9.89 7.00
N VAL A 115 -8.56 10.61 5.92
CA VAL A 115 -9.59 11.67 5.90
C VAL A 115 -10.97 11.11 6.23
N ARG A 116 -11.34 9.96 5.62
CA ARG A 116 -12.59 9.25 5.91
C ARG A 116 -12.62 8.74 7.35
N ASN A 117 -11.51 8.15 7.80
CA ASN A 117 -11.35 7.62 9.15
C ASN A 117 -11.44 8.74 10.19
N ALA A 118 -10.78 9.87 9.97
CA ALA A 118 -10.85 11.04 10.87
C ALA A 118 -12.29 11.58 10.97
N ARG A 119 -13.00 11.71 9.84
CA ARG A 119 -14.41 12.11 9.83
C ARG A 119 -15.30 11.12 10.58
N SER A 120 -15.11 9.81 10.35
CA SER A 120 -15.89 8.75 11.01
C SER A 120 -15.61 8.72 12.53
N PHE A 121 -14.34 8.84 12.92
CA PHE A 121 -13.92 8.91 14.32
C PHE A 121 -14.50 10.13 15.05
N ALA A 122 -14.40 11.32 14.43
CA ALA A 122 -14.96 12.55 15.00
C ALA A 122 -16.48 12.46 15.21
N ARG A 123 -17.20 11.82 14.27
CA ARG A 123 -18.64 11.58 14.44
C ARG A 123 -18.97 10.67 15.62
N GLY A 124 -18.14 9.64 15.88
CA GLY A 124 -18.27 8.78 17.06
C GLY A 124 -17.97 9.48 18.39
N ARG A 125 -17.34 10.66 18.35
CA ARG A 125 -17.05 11.52 19.51
C ARG A 125 -17.96 12.73 19.64
N LYS A 126 -18.89 12.92 18.72
CA LYS A 126 -19.84 14.03 18.79
C LYS A 126 -20.92 13.72 19.84
N LEU A 127 -20.90 14.45 20.95
CA LEU A 127 -21.88 14.36 22.00
C LEU A 127 -22.89 15.49 21.83
N MET A 128 -24.17 15.16 21.84
CA MET A 128 -25.28 16.11 21.81
C MET A 128 -25.89 16.30 23.20
N ALA A 129 -25.71 15.32 24.10
CA ALA A 129 -26.12 15.32 25.48
C ALA A 129 -25.05 14.67 26.39
N PRO A 130 -25.01 15.00 27.70
CA PRO A 130 -24.05 14.42 28.64
C PRO A 130 -24.13 12.88 28.77
N ALA A 131 -25.27 12.29 28.44
CA ALA A 131 -25.48 10.84 28.49
C ALA A 131 -25.11 10.14 27.18
N ASP A 132 -24.74 10.87 26.13
CA ASP A 132 -24.36 10.27 24.85
C ASP A 132 -23.09 9.43 24.99
N PRO A 133 -23.07 8.26 24.43
CA PRO A 133 -21.89 7.41 24.50
C PRO A 133 -20.80 7.92 23.54
N MET A 134 -19.65 8.24 24.08
CA MET A 134 -18.43 8.54 23.31
C MET A 134 -17.65 7.26 23.05
N ASN A 135 -17.03 7.16 21.86
CA ASN A 135 -16.11 6.05 21.59
C ASN A 135 -14.85 6.17 22.49
N ARG A 136 -14.25 5.03 22.82
CA ARG A 136 -13.00 4.95 23.56
C ARG A 136 -11.88 4.44 22.66
N LEU A 137 -10.76 5.14 22.67
CA LEU A 137 -9.60 4.82 21.85
C LEU A 137 -8.43 4.37 22.71
N TYR A 138 -8.03 3.12 22.55
CA TYR A 138 -6.76 2.57 23.02
C TYR A 138 -5.74 2.59 21.89
N VAL A 139 -4.54 3.12 22.16
CA VAL A 139 -3.44 3.13 21.18
C VAL A 139 -2.21 2.47 21.77
N VAL A 140 -1.64 1.53 21.02
CA VAL A 140 -0.39 0.86 21.32
C VAL A 140 0.59 1.18 20.19
N GLU A 141 1.62 1.99 20.47
CA GLU A 141 2.52 2.52 19.42
C GLU A 141 3.92 2.83 19.95
N PRO A 142 4.96 2.79 19.10
CA PRO A 142 6.34 3.09 19.54
C PRO A 142 6.61 4.57 19.73
N GLY A 143 6.08 5.41 18.86
CA GLY A 143 6.21 6.87 18.87
C GLY A 143 4.86 7.55 19.05
N SER A 144 4.86 8.85 19.29
CA SER A 144 3.62 9.62 19.37
C SER A 144 3.15 9.98 17.96
N THR A 145 1.93 9.56 17.62
CA THR A 145 1.27 9.88 16.35
C THR A 145 0.08 10.81 16.58
N VAL A 146 -0.56 11.28 15.50
CA VAL A 146 -1.83 12.02 15.61
C VAL A 146 -2.91 11.15 16.24
N THR A 147 -2.97 9.87 15.89
CA THR A 147 -3.90 8.93 16.52
C THR A 147 -3.60 8.74 18.01
N GLY A 148 -2.31 8.57 18.37
CA GLY A 148 -1.90 8.46 19.77
C GLY A 148 -2.14 9.72 20.59
N GLY A 149 -2.04 10.91 19.99
CA GLY A 149 -2.39 12.18 20.65
C GLY A 149 -3.88 12.35 20.93
N ASN A 150 -4.75 11.61 20.21
CA ASN A 150 -6.20 11.58 20.44
C ASN A 150 -6.67 10.38 21.28
N ALA A 151 -5.75 9.54 21.78
CA ALA A 151 -6.09 8.36 22.55
C ALA A 151 -6.59 8.69 23.95
N ASP A 152 -7.62 7.97 24.41
CA ASP A 152 -8.05 8.01 25.83
C ASP A 152 -7.07 7.22 26.70
N HIS A 153 -6.49 6.15 26.12
CA HIS A 153 -5.48 5.34 26.75
C HIS A 153 -4.36 4.99 25.77
N ARG A 154 -3.13 5.30 26.12
CA ARG A 154 -1.96 5.07 25.27
C ARG A 154 -0.91 4.23 25.98
N LEU A 155 -0.42 3.19 25.31
CA LEU A 155 0.71 2.35 25.73
C LEU A 155 1.86 2.52 24.75
N ARG A 156 3.02 2.89 25.25
CA ARG A 156 4.26 2.88 24.46
C ARG A 156 4.79 1.44 24.37
N LEU A 157 4.87 0.92 23.13
CA LEU A 157 5.36 -0.42 22.86
C LEU A 157 6.17 -0.41 21.55
N PRO A 158 7.37 -1.04 21.49
CA PRO A 158 8.10 -1.21 20.25
C PRO A 158 7.24 -1.93 19.20
N ALA A 159 7.31 -1.48 17.93
CA ALA A 159 6.51 -2.07 16.84
C ALA A 159 6.76 -3.58 16.66
N ARG A 160 7.98 -4.06 16.93
CA ARG A 160 8.33 -5.49 16.88
C ARG A 160 7.57 -6.36 17.89
N ASP A 161 7.05 -5.76 18.95
CA ASP A 161 6.33 -6.47 20.03
C ASP A 161 4.80 -6.51 19.79
N ALA A 162 4.33 -5.91 18.69
CA ALA A 162 2.90 -5.85 18.35
C ALA A 162 2.26 -7.24 18.19
N ASP A 163 2.95 -8.19 17.55
CA ASP A 163 2.49 -9.57 17.43
C ASP A 163 2.30 -10.24 18.78
N ALA A 164 3.32 -10.17 19.63
CA ALA A 164 3.28 -10.76 20.96
C ALA A 164 2.22 -10.09 21.86
N TYR A 165 2.01 -8.77 21.70
CA TYR A 165 0.93 -8.04 22.37
C TYR A 165 -0.46 -8.56 21.95
N LEU A 166 -0.70 -8.70 20.64
CA LEU A 166 -1.99 -9.17 20.14
C LEU A 166 -2.26 -10.63 20.51
N ARG A 167 -1.24 -11.50 20.56
CA ARG A 167 -1.36 -12.88 21.06
C ARG A 167 -1.75 -12.91 22.54
N ALA A 168 -1.10 -12.10 23.35
CA ALA A 168 -1.43 -12.00 24.78
C ALA A 168 -2.84 -11.45 24.98
N LEU A 169 -3.28 -10.47 24.17
CA LEU A 169 -4.66 -9.98 24.17
C LEU A 169 -5.64 -11.08 23.76
N ALA A 170 -5.34 -11.85 22.71
CA ALA A 170 -6.19 -12.97 22.27
C ALA A 170 -6.35 -14.01 23.38
N SER A 171 -5.27 -14.34 24.12
CA SER A 171 -5.32 -15.23 25.28
C SER A 171 -6.27 -14.71 26.36
N GLU A 172 -6.19 -13.43 26.70
CA GLU A 172 -7.05 -12.80 27.70
C GLU A 172 -8.52 -12.72 27.23
N LEU A 173 -8.77 -12.48 25.93
CA LEU A 173 -10.11 -12.54 25.35
C LEU A 173 -10.72 -13.94 25.50
N GLY A 174 -9.94 -14.99 25.24
CA GLY A 174 -10.35 -16.39 25.46
C GLY A 174 -10.67 -16.68 26.92
N ALA A 175 -9.85 -16.18 27.86
CA ALA A 175 -10.12 -16.29 29.29
C ALA A 175 -11.40 -15.56 29.73
N ASN A 176 -11.81 -14.54 28.98
CA ASN A 176 -13.07 -13.81 29.18
C ASN A 176 -14.25 -14.33 28.33
N GLY A 177 -14.15 -15.55 27.78
CA GLY A 177 -15.27 -16.25 27.15
C GLY A 177 -15.43 -16.01 25.64
N ILE A 178 -14.46 -15.39 24.97
CA ILE A 178 -14.46 -15.29 23.50
C ILE A 178 -13.96 -16.61 22.91
N GLU A 179 -14.75 -17.17 22.00
CA GLU A 179 -14.35 -18.37 21.25
C GLU A 179 -13.27 -18.01 20.22
N LEU A 180 -12.05 -18.50 20.45
CA LEU A 180 -10.90 -18.14 19.65
C LEU A 180 -10.81 -18.93 18.33
N GLY A 181 -11.52 -20.04 18.17
CA GLY A 181 -11.48 -20.85 16.95
C GLY A 181 -10.07 -21.19 16.52
N ALA A 182 -9.72 -20.81 15.28
CA ALA A 182 -8.37 -20.98 14.71
C ALA A 182 -7.28 -20.19 15.46
N LEU A 183 -7.65 -19.14 16.21
CA LEU A 183 -6.69 -18.37 17.01
C LEU A 183 -6.08 -19.15 18.17
N LYS A 184 -6.68 -20.26 18.62
CA LYS A 184 -6.12 -21.09 19.71
C LYS A 184 -4.68 -21.52 19.45
N ALA A 185 -4.37 -21.89 18.20
CA ALA A 185 -3.02 -22.29 17.82
C ALA A 185 -2.04 -21.10 17.78
N ALA A 186 -2.55 -19.91 17.50
CA ALA A 186 -1.75 -18.69 17.39
C ALA A 186 -1.44 -18.03 18.74
N VAL A 187 -2.16 -18.37 19.80
CA VAL A 187 -2.08 -17.73 21.12
C VAL A 187 -0.84 -18.17 21.93
N ALA A 188 -0.17 -19.27 21.53
CA ALA A 188 1.00 -19.75 22.21
C ALA A 188 2.20 -18.80 22.02
N GLY A 189 2.77 -18.30 23.10
CA GLY A 189 3.97 -17.46 23.10
C GLY A 189 4.09 -16.61 24.36
N PRO A 190 5.33 -16.19 24.69
CA PRO A 190 5.56 -15.36 25.86
C PRO A 190 4.98 -13.95 25.65
N LYS A 191 4.32 -13.44 26.69
CA LYS A 191 3.95 -12.02 26.74
C LYS A 191 5.19 -11.16 26.89
N PRO A 192 5.34 -10.05 26.15
CA PRO A 192 6.42 -9.10 26.36
C PRO A 192 6.45 -8.58 27.80
N ALA A 193 7.64 -8.56 28.42
CA ALA A 193 7.81 -8.18 29.83
C ALA A 193 7.44 -6.71 30.11
N ASN A 194 7.49 -5.87 29.10
CA ASN A 194 7.19 -4.43 29.18
C ASN A 194 5.69 -4.09 29.04
N ILE A 195 4.81 -5.09 28.99
CA ILE A 195 3.36 -4.87 28.93
C ILE A 195 2.76 -5.12 30.32
N PRO A 196 2.15 -4.09 30.95
CA PRO A 196 1.50 -4.28 32.24
C PRO A 196 0.29 -5.23 32.12
N ASP A 197 0.17 -6.21 33.04
CA ASP A 197 -0.95 -7.16 33.06
C ASP A 197 -2.31 -6.45 33.17
N LYS A 198 -2.36 -5.41 33.98
CA LYS A 198 -3.57 -4.58 34.14
C LYS A 198 -4.04 -4.01 32.79
N TRP A 199 -3.10 -3.60 31.92
CA TRP A 199 -3.45 -3.03 30.60
C TRP A 199 -4.19 -4.06 29.73
N ILE A 200 -3.63 -5.25 29.53
CA ILE A 200 -4.23 -6.29 28.70
C ILE A 200 -5.61 -6.67 29.25
N LYS A 201 -5.73 -6.88 30.56
CA LYS A 201 -7.00 -7.26 31.22
C LYS A 201 -8.09 -6.22 31.02
N VAL A 202 -7.74 -4.93 31.15
CA VAL A 202 -8.70 -3.83 30.98
C VAL A 202 -9.14 -3.73 29.52
N VAL A 203 -8.20 -3.77 28.57
CA VAL A 203 -8.52 -3.73 27.14
C VAL A 203 -9.38 -4.92 26.73
N ALA A 204 -9.02 -6.14 27.15
CA ALA A 204 -9.80 -7.34 26.84
C ALA A 204 -11.23 -7.25 27.39
N LYS A 205 -11.39 -6.87 28.67
CA LYS A 205 -12.71 -6.70 29.29
C LYS A 205 -13.58 -5.67 28.56
N ASP A 206 -12.96 -4.57 28.11
CA ASP A 206 -13.68 -3.50 27.42
C ASP A 206 -14.11 -3.94 26.01
N LEU A 207 -13.25 -4.67 25.30
CA LEU A 207 -13.57 -5.25 23.99
C LEU A 207 -14.70 -6.30 24.10
N VAL A 208 -14.64 -7.19 25.11
CA VAL A 208 -15.68 -8.21 25.35
C VAL A 208 -17.02 -7.55 25.67
N ALA A 209 -17.03 -6.54 26.53
CA ALA A 209 -18.25 -5.80 26.88
C ALA A 209 -18.87 -5.07 25.69
N ASN A 210 -18.08 -4.81 24.65
CA ASN A 210 -18.51 -4.13 23.43
C ASN A 210 -18.43 -5.04 22.18
N LYS A 211 -18.54 -6.34 22.35
CA LYS A 211 -18.57 -7.32 21.24
C LYS A 211 -19.59 -6.91 20.17
N GLY A 212 -19.21 -6.98 18.90
CA GLY A 212 -20.00 -6.49 17.77
C GLY A 212 -20.04 -4.95 17.61
N LYS A 213 -19.43 -4.21 18.53
CA LYS A 213 -19.35 -2.73 18.52
C LYS A 213 -17.96 -2.23 18.91
N CYS A 214 -16.95 -3.07 18.83
CA CYS A 214 -15.57 -2.71 19.00
C CYS A 214 -14.80 -2.86 17.69
N LEU A 215 -13.51 -2.50 17.66
CA LEU A 215 -12.68 -2.59 16.47
C LEU A 215 -11.21 -2.75 16.89
N VAL A 216 -10.51 -3.69 16.25
CA VAL A 216 -9.07 -3.86 16.38
C VAL A 216 -8.42 -3.53 15.03
N ILE A 217 -7.41 -2.65 15.04
CA ILE A 217 -6.72 -2.18 13.82
C ILE A 217 -5.21 -2.35 14.01
N ALA A 218 -4.51 -2.81 12.96
CA ALA A 218 -3.05 -2.77 12.89
C ALA A 218 -2.57 -1.89 11.74
N GLY A 219 -1.46 -1.17 11.94
CA GLY A 219 -0.84 -0.33 10.93
C GLY A 219 -0.25 -1.16 9.79
N ARG A 220 -0.30 -0.62 8.57
CA ARG A 220 0.12 -1.32 7.34
C ARG A 220 1.57 -1.79 7.34
N ARG A 221 2.43 -1.22 8.20
CA ARG A 221 3.83 -1.63 8.37
C ARG A 221 4.00 -2.94 9.11
N GLN A 222 2.97 -3.37 9.85
CA GLN A 222 3.02 -4.64 10.56
C GLN A 222 3.07 -5.83 9.58
N PRO A 223 3.75 -6.93 9.94
CA PRO A 223 3.84 -8.11 9.08
C PRO A 223 2.48 -8.73 8.76
N SER A 224 2.40 -9.49 7.67
CA SER A 224 1.14 -10.09 7.19
C SER A 224 0.43 -10.99 8.21
N HIS A 225 1.19 -11.73 9.02
CA HIS A 225 0.62 -12.58 10.08
C HIS A 225 -0.05 -11.76 11.19
N VAL A 226 0.42 -10.53 11.47
CA VAL A 226 -0.25 -9.61 12.41
C VAL A 226 -1.60 -9.15 11.86
N HIS A 227 -1.67 -8.84 10.57
CA HIS A 227 -2.95 -8.51 9.92
C HIS A 227 -3.91 -9.70 9.92
N ALA A 228 -3.42 -10.92 9.67
CA ALA A 228 -4.24 -12.13 9.79
C ALA A 228 -4.78 -12.32 11.21
N LEU A 229 -3.94 -12.09 12.23
CA LEU A 229 -4.34 -12.14 13.62
C LEU A 229 -5.41 -11.10 13.96
N VAL A 230 -5.27 -9.86 13.49
CA VAL A 230 -6.25 -8.79 13.67
C VAL A 230 -7.58 -9.11 12.97
N ASN A 231 -7.54 -9.66 11.77
CA ASN A 231 -8.74 -10.09 11.06
C ASN A 231 -9.50 -11.19 11.85
N ALA A 232 -8.76 -12.16 12.37
CA ALA A 232 -9.34 -13.23 13.18
C ALA A 232 -9.90 -12.71 14.53
N LEU A 233 -9.23 -11.73 15.17
CA LEU A 233 -9.75 -11.07 16.38
C LEU A 233 -11.04 -10.31 16.08
N ASN A 234 -11.12 -9.56 14.99
CA ASN A 234 -12.35 -8.87 14.60
C ASN A 234 -13.48 -9.84 14.27
N THR A 235 -13.16 -11.00 13.70
CA THR A 235 -14.16 -12.07 13.47
C THR A 235 -14.67 -12.65 14.79
N ALA A 236 -13.77 -13.00 15.72
CA ALA A 236 -14.14 -13.55 17.03
C ALA A 236 -14.94 -12.57 17.90
N LEU A 237 -14.72 -11.27 17.69
CA LEU A 237 -15.43 -10.18 18.37
C LEU A 237 -16.72 -9.75 17.66
N ASP A 238 -17.18 -10.45 16.61
CA ASP A 238 -18.36 -10.11 15.78
C ASP A 238 -18.34 -8.69 15.19
N ASN A 239 -17.15 -8.17 14.88
CA ASN A 239 -16.97 -6.82 14.35
C ASN A 239 -17.18 -6.75 12.82
N VAL A 240 -17.02 -7.88 12.12
CA VAL A 240 -17.12 -7.97 10.66
C VAL A 240 -18.55 -7.68 10.21
N GLY A 241 -18.71 -6.79 9.23
CA GLY A 241 -20.01 -6.29 8.76
C GLY A 241 -20.62 -5.18 9.63
N VAL A 242 -20.01 -4.86 10.78
CA VAL A 242 -20.51 -3.80 11.68
C VAL A 242 -19.52 -2.64 11.77
N THR A 243 -18.32 -2.86 12.29
CA THR A 243 -17.28 -1.83 12.49
C THR A 243 -16.12 -1.98 11.49
N VAL A 244 -16.00 -3.12 10.86
CA VAL A 244 -15.09 -3.38 9.75
C VAL A 244 -15.80 -4.16 8.65
N SER A 245 -15.60 -3.74 7.41
CA SER A 245 -15.99 -4.46 6.20
C SER A 245 -14.76 -4.61 5.29
N TYR A 246 -14.85 -5.49 4.30
CA TYR A 246 -13.75 -5.76 3.40
C TYR A 246 -14.17 -5.55 1.96
N ALA A 247 -13.40 -4.76 1.21
CA ALA A 247 -13.61 -4.53 -0.22
C ALA A 247 -12.59 -5.29 -1.05
N PRO A 248 -12.97 -5.83 -2.23
CA PRO A 248 -12.01 -6.40 -3.16
C PRO A 248 -10.97 -5.35 -3.58
N VAL A 249 -9.70 -5.74 -3.64
CA VAL A 249 -8.66 -4.91 -4.26
C VAL A 249 -8.83 -4.91 -5.78
N VAL A 250 -8.33 -3.86 -6.42
CA VAL A 250 -8.16 -3.85 -7.88
C VAL A 250 -7.27 -5.03 -8.26
N ASP A 251 -7.64 -5.72 -9.33
CA ASP A 251 -6.92 -6.91 -9.80
C ASP A 251 -5.44 -6.59 -10.06
N THR A 252 -4.59 -7.29 -9.33
CA THR A 252 -3.13 -7.21 -9.44
C THR A 252 -2.52 -8.57 -9.76
N SER A 253 -3.31 -9.52 -10.24
CA SER A 253 -2.90 -10.91 -10.47
C SER A 253 -1.71 -11.05 -11.43
N ASP A 254 -1.64 -10.17 -12.42
CA ASP A 254 -0.57 -10.17 -13.44
C ASP A 254 0.60 -9.23 -13.10
N ILE A 255 0.65 -8.66 -11.90
CA ILE A 255 1.69 -7.73 -11.48
C ILE A 255 2.73 -8.45 -10.62
N SER A 256 3.99 -8.43 -11.06
CA SER A 256 5.15 -8.93 -10.33
C SER A 256 5.75 -7.87 -9.41
N ASP A 257 6.61 -8.30 -8.48
CA ASP A 257 7.33 -7.41 -7.57
C ASP A 257 8.67 -6.89 -8.15
N LEU A 258 9.29 -5.98 -7.42
CA LEU A 258 10.60 -5.41 -7.79
C LEU A 258 11.71 -6.45 -7.78
N LYS A 259 11.68 -7.42 -6.85
CA LYS A 259 12.69 -8.47 -6.76
C LYS A 259 12.70 -9.32 -8.03
N THR A 260 11.54 -9.73 -8.50
CA THR A 260 11.39 -10.49 -9.76
C THR A 260 11.96 -9.70 -10.96
N LEU A 261 11.72 -8.38 -11.02
CA LEU A 261 12.33 -7.52 -12.05
C LEU A 261 13.86 -7.52 -11.95
N CYS A 262 14.39 -7.38 -10.74
CA CYS A 262 15.83 -7.40 -10.49
C CYS A 262 16.47 -8.72 -10.91
N ASP A 263 15.82 -9.85 -10.62
CA ASP A 263 16.27 -11.19 -11.02
C ASP A 263 16.23 -11.36 -12.56
N ASP A 264 15.20 -10.84 -13.22
CA ASP A 264 15.10 -10.85 -14.70
C ASP A 264 16.20 -9.97 -15.34
N MET A 265 16.54 -8.80 -14.76
CA MET A 265 17.64 -7.96 -15.25
C MET A 265 18.99 -8.66 -15.11
N ASP A 266 19.26 -9.30 -13.97
CA ASP A 266 20.50 -10.06 -13.75
C ASP A 266 20.64 -11.25 -14.71
N ALA A 267 19.53 -11.90 -15.02
CA ALA A 267 19.49 -13.01 -15.97
C ALA A 267 19.55 -12.59 -17.46
N GLY A 268 19.68 -11.29 -17.74
CA GLY A 268 19.73 -10.77 -19.13
C GLY A 268 18.42 -10.90 -19.90
N LYS A 269 17.29 -11.07 -19.21
CA LYS A 269 15.96 -11.23 -19.81
C LYS A 269 15.28 -9.89 -20.12
N VAL A 270 15.91 -8.77 -19.75
CA VAL A 270 15.36 -7.42 -19.94
C VAL A 270 16.23 -6.65 -20.92
N GLU A 271 15.69 -6.36 -22.10
CA GLU A 271 16.36 -5.52 -23.09
C GLU A 271 15.83 -4.08 -23.04
N SER A 272 14.54 -3.92 -22.74
CA SER A 272 13.88 -2.63 -22.60
C SER A 272 13.11 -2.54 -21.30
N LEU A 273 13.26 -1.42 -20.57
CA LEU A 273 12.56 -1.14 -19.30
C LEU A 273 11.93 0.25 -19.37
N LEU A 274 10.61 0.28 -19.21
CA LEU A 274 9.84 1.51 -19.00
C LEU A 274 9.58 1.66 -17.49
N ILE A 275 9.97 2.78 -16.91
CA ILE A 275 9.72 3.11 -15.50
C ILE A 275 8.73 4.27 -15.49
N ILE A 276 7.54 4.05 -14.94
CA ILE A 276 6.44 5.04 -14.89
C ILE A 276 6.24 5.50 -13.44
N GLY A 277 6.73 6.67 -13.15
CA GLY A 277 6.78 7.23 -11.79
C GLY A 277 7.71 6.44 -10.85
N GLY A 278 7.78 6.87 -9.60
CA GLY A 278 8.71 6.30 -8.63
C GLY A 278 10.17 6.75 -8.83
N ASN A 279 11.01 6.41 -7.87
CA ASN A 279 12.46 6.64 -7.94
C ASN A 279 13.23 5.43 -7.39
N PRO A 280 13.14 4.26 -8.07
CA PRO A 280 13.69 3.00 -7.55
C PRO A 280 15.22 2.99 -7.41
N VAL A 281 15.96 3.87 -8.08
CA VAL A 281 17.41 4.03 -7.83
C VAL A 281 17.67 4.59 -6.43
N TYR A 282 16.78 5.43 -5.93
CA TYR A 282 16.88 6.04 -4.59
C TYR A 282 16.21 5.19 -3.50
N ASP A 283 14.99 4.70 -3.75
CA ASP A 283 14.12 4.16 -2.70
C ASP A 283 13.99 2.62 -2.69
N ALA A 284 14.61 1.91 -3.64
CA ALA A 284 14.63 0.46 -3.63
C ALA A 284 15.48 -0.10 -2.47
N PRO A 285 15.12 -1.27 -1.92
CA PRO A 285 15.94 -1.95 -0.93
C PRO A 285 17.38 -2.14 -1.40
N GLY A 286 18.35 -1.78 -0.54
CA GLY A 286 19.78 -1.76 -0.91
C GLY A 286 20.34 -3.13 -1.32
N ASP A 287 19.80 -4.21 -0.77
CA ASP A 287 20.16 -5.61 -1.09
C ASP A 287 19.78 -6.01 -2.53
N LEU A 288 18.82 -5.32 -3.14
CA LEU A 288 18.46 -5.53 -4.55
C LEU A 288 19.46 -4.91 -5.53
N ALA A 289 20.31 -3.96 -5.10
CA ALA A 289 21.30 -3.26 -5.92
C ALA A 289 20.72 -2.76 -7.26
N PHE A 290 19.52 -2.17 -7.23
CA PHE A 290 18.72 -1.83 -8.41
C PHE A 290 19.50 -1.01 -9.45
N ALA A 291 20.23 0.04 -9.04
CA ALA A 291 21.00 0.89 -9.94
C ALA A 291 22.04 0.12 -10.78
N GLY A 292 22.75 -0.85 -10.15
CA GLY A 292 23.74 -1.69 -10.84
C GLY A 292 23.09 -2.65 -11.85
N LYS A 293 21.87 -3.10 -11.59
CA LYS A 293 21.10 -3.98 -12.49
C LYS A 293 20.48 -3.18 -13.64
N LEU A 294 19.97 -1.99 -13.34
CA LEU A 294 19.45 -1.05 -14.37
C LEU A 294 20.52 -0.74 -15.43
N ALA A 295 21.78 -0.58 -15.04
CA ALA A 295 22.88 -0.32 -15.95
C ALA A 295 23.14 -1.43 -16.98
N LYS A 296 22.62 -2.67 -16.75
CA LYS A 296 22.72 -3.78 -17.71
C LYS A 296 21.63 -3.75 -18.78
N VAL A 297 20.60 -2.95 -18.60
CA VAL A 297 19.46 -2.84 -19.52
C VAL A 297 19.81 -1.88 -20.66
N LYS A 298 19.64 -2.32 -21.89
CA LYS A 298 20.05 -1.57 -23.09
C LYS A 298 19.22 -0.30 -23.33
N ASN A 299 17.90 -0.44 -23.22
CA ASN A 299 16.97 0.66 -23.47
C ASN A 299 16.17 0.94 -22.20
N THR A 300 16.35 2.11 -21.60
CA THR A 300 15.64 2.51 -20.41
C THR A 300 14.96 3.86 -20.60
N LEU A 301 13.67 3.94 -20.28
CA LEU A 301 12.90 5.18 -20.27
C LEU A 301 12.28 5.38 -18.90
N HIS A 302 12.52 6.55 -18.31
CA HIS A 302 11.86 6.98 -17.08
C HIS A 302 10.87 8.11 -17.35
N VAL A 303 9.60 7.88 -17.04
CA VAL A 303 8.52 8.88 -17.08
C VAL A 303 8.31 9.38 -15.66
N SER A 304 8.70 10.61 -15.37
CA SER A 304 8.67 11.18 -14.01
C SER A 304 8.47 12.68 -14.02
N GLY A 305 7.85 13.21 -12.96
CA GLY A 305 7.66 14.66 -12.78
C GLY A 305 8.96 15.41 -12.47
N HIS A 306 10.03 14.70 -12.10
CA HIS A 306 11.33 15.26 -11.77
C HIS A 306 12.45 14.49 -12.43
N PHE A 307 13.52 15.19 -12.78
CA PHE A 307 14.77 14.56 -13.20
C PHE A 307 15.55 14.15 -11.95
N ASP A 308 15.34 12.91 -11.52
CA ASP A 308 15.86 12.32 -10.29
C ASP A 308 16.96 11.28 -10.53
N GLU A 309 17.41 10.57 -9.48
CA GLU A 309 18.49 9.59 -9.54
C GLU A 309 18.18 8.44 -10.52
N THR A 310 16.90 8.05 -10.67
CA THR A 310 16.47 7.05 -11.67
C THR A 310 16.59 7.64 -13.08
N SER A 311 16.16 8.87 -13.28
CA SER A 311 16.29 9.58 -14.55
C SER A 311 17.74 9.70 -14.98
N GLU A 312 18.65 9.97 -14.02
CA GLU A 312 20.10 10.02 -14.28
C GLU A 312 20.66 8.72 -14.85
N LYS A 313 20.15 7.59 -14.44
CA LYS A 313 20.62 6.25 -14.83
C LYS A 313 19.93 5.72 -16.08
N CYS A 314 18.83 6.31 -16.49
CA CYS A 314 18.09 5.91 -17.68
C CYS A 314 18.65 6.54 -18.96
N THR A 315 18.48 5.84 -20.10
CA THR A 315 18.82 6.37 -21.43
C THR A 315 17.97 7.59 -21.78
N TRP A 316 16.67 7.52 -21.39
CA TRP A 316 15.68 8.53 -21.70
C TRP A 316 14.95 9.00 -20.44
N HIS A 317 14.68 10.29 -20.36
CA HIS A 317 13.75 10.87 -19.41
C HIS A 317 12.62 11.56 -20.14
N CYS A 318 11.38 11.23 -19.75
CA CYS A 318 10.16 11.87 -20.23
C CYS A 318 9.50 12.62 -19.08
N PRO A 319 9.35 13.96 -19.17
CA PRO A 319 8.61 14.70 -18.16
C PRO A 319 7.17 14.24 -18.07
N MET A 320 6.72 13.95 -16.85
CA MET A 320 5.32 13.64 -16.55
C MET A 320 4.64 14.90 -16.00
N PRO A 321 3.45 15.27 -16.49
CA PRO A 321 2.71 16.41 -15.94
C PRO A 321 2.27 16.12 -14.50
N HIS A 322 2.07 17.17 -13.74
CA HIS A 322 1.47 17.07 -12.42
C HIS A 322 0.01 16.55 -12.50
N GLU A 323 -0.47 15.97 -11.42
CA GLU A 323 -1.85 15.45 -11.37
C GLU A 323 -2.92 16.51 -11.66
N LEU A 324 -2.66 17.78 -11.36
CA LEU A 324 -3.54 18.92 -11.66
C LEU A 324 -3.47 19.40 -13.12
N GLU A 325 -2.54 18.88 -13.90
CA GLU A 325 -2.31 19.22 -15.30
C GLU A 325 -2.86 18.16 -16.27
N SER A 326 -3.32 17.03 -15.74
CA SER A 326 -3.72 15.89 -16.58
C SER A 326 -5.00 15.21 -16.10
N TRP A 327 -5.77 14.68 -17.06
CA TRP A 327 -6.88 13.79 -16.75
C TRP A 327 -6.36 12.52 -16.07
N GLY A 328 -7.18 11.96 -15.21
CA GLY A 328 -6.90 10.70 -14.56
C GLY A 328 -8.16 10.13 -13.93
N ASP A 329 -8.04 8.96 -13.37
CA ASP A 329 -9.08 8.33 -12.58
C ASP A 329 -8.48 7.56 -11.41
N GLY A 330 -9.34 7.15 -10.50
CA GLY A 330 -8.94 6.34 -9.36
C GLY A 330 -10.13 5.68 -8.70
N ARG A 331 -9.85 4.56 -8.05
CA ARG A 331 -10.84 3.83 -7.26
C ARG A 331 -10.49 3.98 -5.78
N ALA A 332 -11.43 4.52 -5.01
CA ALA A 332 -11.28 4.62 -3.57
C ALA A 332 -11.34 3.24 -2.90
N LEU A 333 -10.95 3.16 -1.61
CA LEU A 333 -10.94 1.90 -0.84
C LEU A 333 -12.31 1.20 -0.81
N ASP A 334 -13.40 1.96 -0.81
CA ASP A 334 -14.78 1.44 -0.81
C ASP A 334 -15.30 1.07 -2.20
N GLY A 335 -14.45 1.18 -3.24
CA GLY A 335 -14.79 0.88 -4.61
C GLY A 335 -15.37 2.06 -5.40
N THR A 336 -15.59 3.21 -4.78
CA THR A 336 -16.06 4.41 -5.46
C THR A 336 -15.06 4.83 -6.54
N TRP A 337 -15.54 4.97 -7.77
CA TRP A 337 -14.74 5.44 -8.88
C TRP A 337 -14.88 6.96 -9.04
N SER A 338 -13.75 7.64 -9.20
CA SER A 338 -13.70 9.09 -9.38
C SER A 338 -12.80 9.45 -10.56
N ILE A 339 -13.22 10.47 -11.30
CA ILE A 339 -12.44 11.08 -12.38
C ILE A 339 -11.69 12.27 -11.80
N ARG A 340 -10.39 12.36 -12.12
CA ARG A 340 -9.54 13.52 -11.82
C ARG A 340 -9.48 14.41 -13.06
N GLN A 341 -10.08 15.58 -12.97
CA GLN A 341 -10.06 16.59 -14.02
C GLN A 341 -8.84 17.51 -13.85
N PRO A 342 -8.14 17.88 -14.94
CA PRO A 342 -7.07 18.88 -14.86
C PRO A 342 -7.64 20.24 -14.47
N MET A 343 -6.89 20.97 -13.65
CA MET A 343 -7.22 22.33 -13.20
C MET A 343 -6.52 23.38 -14.06
N ILE A 344 -5.41 23.01 -14.69
CA ILE A 344 -4.58 23.88 -15.57
C ILE A 344 -4.12 23.06 -16.79
N ALA A 345 -3.71 23.76 -17.84
CA ALA A 345 -3.02 23.11 -18.96
C ALA A 345 -1.61 22.66 -18.57
N PRO A 346 -1.05 21.60 -19.22
CA PRO A 346 0.31 21.15 -18.94
C PRO A 346 1.32 22.28 -19.16
N LEU A 347 2.20 22.51 -18.16
CA LEU A 347 3.17 23.61 -18.17
C LEU A 347 4.42 23.29 -19.02
N HIS A 348 4.79 22.02 -19.15
CA HIS A 348 6.09 21.61 -19.69
C HIS A 348 6.00 20.53 -20.78
N GLY A 349 4.93 20.45 -21.55
CA GLY A 349 4.80 19.51 -22.67
C GLY A 349 5.02 18.03 -22.31
N GLY A 350 4.80 17.66 -21.05
CA GLY A 350 4.96 16.31 -20.54
C GLY A 350 3.93 15.35 -21.10
N ARG A 351 4.16 14.03 -20.89
CA ARG A 351 3.25 12.95 -21.24
C ARG A 351 2.73 12.28 -19.98
N ASN A 352 1.41 12.10 -19.96
CA ASN A 352 0.71 11.39 -18.88
C ASN A 352 1.02 9.88 -18.92
N GLU A 353 0.72 9.21 -17.83
CA GLU A 353 0.83 7.75 -17.68
C GLU A 353 -0.22 6.94 -18.47
N PHE A 354 -1.23 7.65 -19.05
CA PHE A 354 -2.30 7.08 -19.86
C PHE A 354 -2.00 7.06 -21.36
#